data_20a24a8f13da1b5b08816fb4394d4960
#
_entry.id   20a24a8f13da1b5b08816fb4394d4960
#
_cell.length_a   1.000
_cell.length_b   1.000
_cell.length_c   1.000
_cell.angle_alpha   90.00
_cell.angle_beta   90.00
_cell.angle_gamma   90.00
#
_symmetry.space_group_name_H-M   'P 1'
#
loop_
_entity.id
_entity.type
_entity.pdbx_description
1 polymer ?
#
loop_
_entity_poly.entity_id
_entity_poly.type
_entity_poly.pdbx_seq_one_letter_code
_entity_poly.pdbx_strand_id
1 'polypeptide(L)'
;MSISGKIGAFFDLDGTLLPGPSLEWRFIAWLTARDEIGAVDVARWVAQFAGTVLRDPRAATIGNKAYLRGLRESLAEGWENSLSVQPFAAGLARLQWHAAQGHRVFIVSGTLAHLARAFARRFAAPAEAIATELEACDGRWTGDISGRHMSGEEKARAIRRVAARSGLSLWESYAYGNSVTDLPMLDSVGHRVAVNPPLRLRRIARSEGWQSCVWNERLGSAAVGRQELSPGEAR
;
A
#
# COMPACT_ATOMS: atom_id res chain seq x y z
N MET A 1 -32.51 -7.33 15.90
CA MET A 1 -31.63 -6.14 15.77
C MET A 1 -30.31 -6.62 15.19
N SER A 2 -30.08 -6.38 13.93
CA SER A 2 -28.77 -6.68 13.31
C SER A 2 -27.77 -5.69 13.89
N ILE A 3 -26.78 -6.17 14.64
CA ILE A 3 -25.64 -5.35 15.08
C ILE A 3 -24.80 -5.19 13.81
N SER A 4 -25.08 -4.13 13.03
CA SER A 4 -24.19 -3.75 11.93
C SER A 4 -22.82 -3.48 12.53
N GLY A 5 -21.85 -4.30 12.17
CA GLY A 5 -20.45 -4.10 12.60
C GLY A 5 -19.92 -2.80 12.01
N LYS A 6 -18.88 -2.24 12.62
CA LYS A 6 -18.19 -1.09 12.01
C LYS A 6 -17.58 -1.52 10.67
N ILE A 7 -17.61 -0.64 9.68
CA ILE A 7 -17.10 -0.92 8.33
C ILE A 7 -15.63 -0.47 8.22
N GLY A 8 -14.79 -1.31 7.61
CA GLY A 8 -13.42 -0.98 7.25
C GLY A 8 -13.26 -0.71 5.75
N ALA A 9 -12.34 0.17 5.39
CA ALA A 9 -11.92 0.40 4.02
C ALA A 9 -10.40 0.23 3.92
N PHE A 10 -9.95 -0.76 3.17
CA PHE A 10 -8.56 -1.17 3.09
C PHE A 10 -8.01 -0.86 1.69
N PHE A 11 -7.01 0.00 1.63
CA PHE A 11 -6.41 0.43 0.37
C PHE A 11 -4.98 -0.07 0.26
N ASP A 12 -4.63 -0.73 -0.83
CA ASP A 12 -3.23 -0.82 -1.22
C ASP A 12 -2.70 0.57 -1.60
N LEU A 13 -1.39 0.75 -1.60
CA LEU A 13 -0.76 2.05 -1.82
C LEU A 13 -0.16 2.17 -3.23
N ASP A 14 0.89 1.39 -3.51
CA ASP A 14 1.70 1.54 -4.71
C ASP A 14 0.99 0.95 -5.94
N GLY A 15 0.57 1.80 -6.88
CA GLY A 15 -0.24 1.44 -8.04
C GLY A 15 -1.75 1.55 -7.79
N THR A 16 -2.17 1.69 -6.53
CA THR A 16 -3.58 1.88 -6.13
C THR A 16 -3.86 3.34 -5.77
N LEU A 17 -3.30 3.86 -4.68
CA LEU A 17 -3.42 5.28 -4.32
C LEU A 17 -2.33 6.14 -4.95
N LEU A 18 -1.17 5.56 -5.22
CA LEU A 18 -0.01 6.26 -5.75
C LEU A 18 0.45 5.63 -7.07
N PRO A 19 0.58 6.42 -8.16
CA PRO A 19 1.17 5.92 -9.40
C PRO A 19 2.67 5.64 -9.20
N GLY A 20 3.19 4.66 -9.96
CA GLY A 20 4.61 4.36 -9.95
C GLY A 20 5.54 5.55 -10.26
N PRO A 21 6.78 5.47 -9.85
CA PRO A 21 7.40 4.40 -9.08
C PRO A 21 6.90 4.33 -7.62
N SER A 22 7.09 3.17 -6.94
CA SER A 22 6.66 2.99 -5.55
C SER A 22 7.34 3.96 -4.58
N LEU A 23 6.74 4.13 -3.39
CA LEU A 23 7.34 4.98 -2.35
C LEU A 23 8.74 4.51 -1.97
N GLU A 24 8.96 3.21 -1.91
CA GLU A 24 10.28 2.67 -1.58
C GLU A 24 11.34 3.03 -2.64
N TRP A 25 11.03 2.94 -3.94
CA TRP A 25 11.94 3.38 -4.99
C TRP A 25 12.23 4.89 -4.94
N ARG A 26 11.23 5.69 -4.60
CA ARG A 26 11.40 7.14 -4.39
C ARG A 26 12.30 7.43 -3.20
N PHE A 27 12.17 6.65 -2.12
CA PHE A 27 13.02 6.77 -0.94
C PHE A 27 14.46 6.38 -1.25
N ILE A 28 14.70 5.28 -1.97
CA ILE A 28 16.03 4.89 -2.46
C ILE A 28 16.66 6.02 -3.27
N ALA A 29 15.94 6.58 -4.23
CA ALA A 29 16.42 7.69 -5.04
C ALA A 29 16.77 8.93 -4.18
N TRP A 30 15.97 9.21 -3.16
CA TRP A 30 16.22 10.32 -2.23
C TRP A 30 17.46 10.07 -1.36
N LEU A 31 17.67 8.84 -0.87
CA LEU A 31 18.88 8.45 -0.13
C LEU A 31 20.13 8.55 -1.02
N THR A 32 20.06 8.05 -2.25
CA THR A 32 21.16 8.12 -3.21
C THR A 32 21.54 9.57 -3.54
N ALA A 33 20.54 10.44 -3.74
CA ALA A 33 20.79 11.86 -4.03
C ALA A 33 21.44 12.65 -2.85
N ARG A 34 21.51 12.03 -1.67
CA ARG A 34 22.14 12.58 -0.46
C ARG A 34 23.41 11.86 -0.04
N ASP A 35 23.88 10.94 -0.89
CA ASP A 35 25.04 10.10 -0.60
C ASP A 35 24.90 9.24 0.67
N GLU A 36 23.65 9.04 1.15
CA GLU A 36 23.36 8.17 2.31
C GLU A 36 23.51 6.68 1.95
N ILE A 37 23.28 6.33 0.68
CA ILE A 37 23.56 5.01 0.11
C ILE A 37 24.37 5.17 -1.18
N GLY A 38 25.45 4.40 -1.29
CA GLY A 38 26.28 4.39 -2.48
C GLY A 38 25.78 3.43 -3.56
N ALA A 39 26.26 3.60 -4.80
CA ALA A 39 25.96 2.68 -5.90
C ALA A 39 26.36 1.23 -5.57
N VAL A 40 27.42 1.03 -4.79
CA VAL A 40 27.88 -0.29 -4.32
C VAL A 40 26.83 -0.95 -3.40
N ASP A 41 26.18 -0.19 -2.52
CA ASP A 41 25.14 -0.72 -1.63
C ASP A 41 23.91 -1.14 -2.40
N VAL A 42 23.50 -0.32 -3.37
CA VAL A 42 22.40 -0.66 -4.30
C VAL A 42 22.75 -1.88 -5.14
N ALA A 43 23.96 -1.94 -5.70
CA ALA A 43 24.41 -3.08 -6.50
C ALA A 43 24.45 -4.38 -5.67
N ARG A 44 24.94 -4.30 -4.43
CA ARG A 44 24.97 -5.42 -3.47
C ARG A 44 23.56 -5.90 -3.15
N TRP A 45 22.64 -4.98 -2.90
CA TRP A 45 21.23 -5.30 -2.66
C TRP A 45 20.58 -6.00 -3.88
N VAL A 46 20.80 -5.48 -5.09
CA VAL A 46 20.32 -6.07 -6.34
C VAL A 46 20.91 -7.47 -6.53
N ALA A 47 22.19 -7.66 -6.29
CA ALA A 47 22.85 -8.97 -6.38
C ALA A 47 22.29 -10.00 -5.38
N GLN A 48 22.06 -9.57 -4.13
CA GLN A 48 21.41 -10.42 -3.12
C GLN A 48 19.97 -10.77 -3.49
N PHE A 49 19.22 -9.80 -4.01
CA PHE A 49 17.87 -10.02 -4.51
C PHE A 49 17.87 -11.06 -5.65
N ALA A 50 18.74 -10.89 -6.66
CA ALA A 50 18.88 -11.84 -7.75
C ALA A 50 19.28 -13.25 -7.27
N GLY A 51 20.23 -13.34 -6.33
CA GLY A 51 20.64 -14.61 -5.73
C GLY A 51 19.52 -15.30 -4.94
N THR A 52 18.64 -14.53 -4.30
CA THR A 52 17.47 -15.04 -3.58
C THR A 52 16.38 -15.50 -4.54
N VAL A 53 16.12 -14.73 -5.63
CA VAL A 53 15.19 -15.12 -6.71
C VAL A 53 15.57 -16.46 -7.34
N LEU A 54 16.87 -16.67 -7.58
CA LEU A 54 17.35 -17.91 -8.18
C LEU A 54 17.21 -19.13 -7.26
N ARG A 55 17.25 -18.94 -5.93
CA ARG A 55 17.14 -20.02 -4.94
C ARG A 55 15.71 -20.29 -4.51
N ASP A 56 14.94 -19.23 -4.28
CA ASP A 56 13.52 -19.27 -3.93
C ASP A 56 12.82 -18.00 -4.42
N PRO A 57 12.13 -18.06 -5.56
CA PRO A 57 11.40 -16.92 -6.11
C PRO A 57 10.33 -16.34 -5.17
N ARG A 58 9.84 -17.16 -4.22
CA ARG A 58 8.86 -16.71 -3.22
C ARG A 58 9.51 -15.97 -2.07
N ALA A 59 10.73 -16.35 -1.68
CA ALA A 59 11.49 -15.67 -0.65
C ALA A 59 12.06 -14.33 -1.14
N ALA A 60 12.32 -14.18 -2.42
CA ALA A 60 12.85 -12.93 -3.00
C ALA A 60 11.90 -11.74 -2.88
N THR A 61 10.60 -11.98 -2.87
CA THR A 61 9.57 -10.95 -2.61
C THR A 61 9.50 -10.58 -1.13
N ILE A 62 10.18 -11.32 -0.25
CA ILE A 62 10.07 -11.24 1.20
C ILE A 62 11.27 -10.46 1.79
N GLY A 63 11.49 -9.24 1.28
CA GLY A 63 12.01 -8.24 2.18
C GLY A 63 13.47 -8.27 2.58
N ASN A 64 14.43 -8.43 1.66
CA ASN A 64 15.80 -7.99 1.93
C ASN A 64 15.88 -6.46 1.83
N LYS A 65 15.99 -5.77 2.96
CA LYS A 65 16.19 -4.32 3.05
C LYS A 65 17.64 -3.96 3.39
N ALA A 66 18.59 -4.84 3.04
CA ALA A 66 20.01 -4.71 3.38
C ALA A 66 20.65 -3.38 2.93
N TYR A 67 20.09 -2.72 1.92
CA TYR A 67 20.49 -1.38 1.50
C TYR A 67 20.27 -0.29 2.58
N LEU A 68 19.43 -0.56 3.59
CA LEU A 68 19.16 0.33 4.72
C LEU A 68 20.05 0.03 5.93
N ARG A 69 20.83 -1.04 5.90
CA ARG A 69 21.63 -1.47 7.04
C ARG A 69 22.59 -0.38 7.50
N GLY A 70 22.51 -0.03 8.78
CA GLY A 70 23.33 0.98 9.42
C GLY A 70 22.88 2.42 9.24
N LEU A 71 21.87 2.68 8.38
CA LEU A 71 21.29 4.01 8.23
C LEU A 71 20.51 4.41 9.48
N ARG A 72 20.52 5.69 9.81
CA ARG A 72 19.79 6.24 10.95
C ARG A 72 18.28 6.25 10.69
N GLU A 73 17.47 5.84 11.65
CA GLU A 73 16.00 5.92 11.57
C GLU A 73 15.50 7.35 11.35
N SER A 74 16.22 8.36 11.85
CA SER A 74 15.89 9.78 11.67
C SER A 74 15.86 10.25 10.20
N LEU A 75 16.45 9.49 9.28
CA LEU A 75 16.33 9.74 7.85
C LEU A 75 14.88 9.62 7.36
N ALA A 76 14.07 8.83 8.03
CA ALA A 76 12.64 8.73 7.74
C ALA A 76 11.90 10.07 7.92
N GLU A 77 12.23 10.83 8.96
CA GLU A 77 11.65 12.16 9.22
C GLU A 77 12.13 13.17 8.16
N GLY A 78 13.42 13.13 7.81
CA GLY A 78 13.98 13.97 6.76
C GLY A 78 13.31 13.73 5.41
N TRP A 79 13.03 12.47 5.08
CA TRP A 79 12.31 12.09 3.87
C TRP A 79 10.85 12.56 3.90
N GLU A 80 10.15 12.40 5.04
CA GLU A 80 8.76 12.85 5.19
C GLU A 80 8.61 14.35 4.91
N ASN A 81 9.51 15.17 5.41
CA ASN A 81 9.53 16.61 5.17
C ASN A 81 9.76 16.97 3.70
N SER A 82 10.49 16.12 2.96
CA SER A 82 10.77 16.29 1.54
C SER A 82 9.80 15.53 0.61
N LEU A 83 8.81 14.82 1.17
CA LEU A 83 7.90 13.98 0.40
C LEU A 83 7.12 14.80 -0.64
N SER A 84 7.46 14.59 -1.91
CA SER A 84 6.80 15.20 -3.04
C SER A 84 6.28 14.11 -3.98
N VAL A 85 5.01 13.76 -3.84
CA VAL A 85 4.33 12.77 -4.66
C VAL A 85 2.97 13.29 -5.11
N GLN A 86 2.48 12.78 -6.22
CA GLN A 86 1.16 13.12 -6.76
C GLN A 86 0.28 11.86 -6.73
N PRO A 87 -0.52 11.65 -5.69
CA PRO A 87 -1.46 10.55 -5.61
C PRO A 87 -2.55 10.65 -6.69
N PHE A 88 -3.23 9.56 -6.95
CA PHE A 88 -4.44 9.60 -7.77
C PHE A 88 -5.55 10.36 -7.04
N ALA A 89 -6.06 11.42 -7.67
CA ALA A 89 -7.12 12.27 -7.10
C ALA A 89 -8.38 11.48 -6.77
N ALA A 90 -8.82 10.59 -7.69
CA ALA A 90 -9.97 9.73 -7.48
C ALA A 90 -9.77 8.74 -6.32
N GLY A 91 -8.53 8.24 -6.13
CA GLY A 91 -8.18 7.36 -5.00
C GLY A 91 -8.32 8.07 -3.66
N LEU A 92 -7.78 9.30 -3.55
CA LEU A 92 -7.93 10.11 -2.34
C LEU A 92 -9.38 10.50 -2.09
N ALA A 93 -10.13 10.88 -3.13
CA ALA A 93 -11.55 11.20 -3.00
C ALA A 93 -12.36 10.00 -2.48
N ARG A 94 -12.06 8.79 -2.97
CA ARG A 94 -12.70 7.55 -2.48
C ARG A 94 -12.35 7.27 -1.02
N LEU A 95 -11.10 7.46 -0.64
CA LEU A 95 -10.65 7.31 0.75
C LEU A 95 -11.36 8.30 1.68
N GLN A 96 -11.43 9.57 1.28
CA GLN A 96 -12.13 10.62 2.03
C GLN A 96 -13.65 10.35 2.12
N TRP A 97 -14.25 9.82 1.06
CA TRP A 97 -15.65 9.39 1.09
C TRP A 97 -15.88 8.34 2.17
N HIS A 98 -15.02 7.31 2.26
CA HIS A 98 -15.13 6.32 3.34
C HIS A 98 -15.02 6.94 4.73
N ALA A 99 -14.04 7.84 4.92
CA ALA A 99 -13.89 8.56 6.19
C ALA A 99 -15.14 9.37 6.55
N ALA A 100 -15.74 10.06 5.57
CA ALA A 100 -16.97 10.83 5.74
C ALA A 100 -18.20 9.95 6.08
N GLN A 101 -18.22 8.69 5.63
CA GLN A 101 -19.24 7.70 6.00
C GLN A 101 -19.00 7.09 7.41
N GLY A 102 -17.96 7.50 8.11
CA GLY A 102 -17.59 6.95 9.42
C GLY A 102 -16.91 5.57 9.34
N HIS A 103 -16.50 5.12 8.15
CA HIS A 103 -15.72 3.90 7.99
C HIS A 103 -14.30 4.09 8.54
N ARG A 104 -13.74 3.06 9.13
CA ARG A 104 -12.31 3.08 9.47
C ARG A 104 -11.49 2.84 8.23
N VAL A 105 -10.52 3.72 7.95
CA VAL A 105 -9.72 3.68 6.73
C VAL A 105 -8.31 3.22 7.04
N PHE A 106 -7.82 2.29 6.22
CA PHE A 106 -6.49 1.69 6.36
C PHE A 106 -5.76 1.68 5.02
N ILE A 107 -4.47 2.01 5.07
CA ILE A 107 -3.54 1.76 3.97
C ILE A 107 -2.77 0.48 4.30
N VAL A 108 -2.87 -0.55 3.44
CA VAL A 108 -2.24 -1.86 3.65
C VAL A 108 -1.24 -2.11 2.52
N SER A 109 0.05 -1.96 2.80
CA SER A 109 1.08 -1.93 1.76
C SER A 109 2.33 -2.72 2.09
N GLY A 110 2.95 -3.29 1.06
CA GLY A 110 4.27 -3.92 1.14
C GLY A 110 5.42 -2.92 1.35
N THR A 111 5.18 -1.63 1.12
CA THR A 111 6.19 -0.59 1.35
C THR A 111 6.59 -0.49 2.82
N LEU A 112 7.66 0.26 3.12
CA LEU A 112 8.14 0.44 4.48
C LEU A 112 7.15 1.25 5.33
N ALA A 113 6.93 0.84 6.57
CA ALA A 113 5.89 1.39 7.43
C ALA A 113 6.06 2.89 7.68
N HIS A 114 7.28 3.38 7.86
CA HIS A 114 7.52 4.81 8.04
C HIS A 114 7.15 5.62 6.77
N LEU A 115 7.36 5.07 5.56
CA LEU A 115 6.96 5.71 4.31
C LEU A 115 5.44 5.73 4.15
N ALA A 116 4.78 4.61 4.46
CA ALA A 116 3.32 4.52 4.40
C ALA A 116 2.65 5.46 5.42
N ARG A 117 3.20 5.57 6.64
CA ARG A 117 2.73 6.51 7.67
C ARG A 117 2.92 7.97 7.24
N ALA A 118 4.06 8.31 6.64
CA ALA A 118 4.31 9.65 6.10
C ALA A 118 3.31 10.02 5.01
N PHE A 119 3.05 9.09 4.08
CA PHE A 119 2.02 9.26 3.06
C PHE A 119 0.63 9.46 3.70
N ALA A 120 0.25 8.61 4.65
CA ALA A 120 -1.04 8.70 5.33
C ALA A 120 -1.24 10.06 6.01
N ARG A 121 -0.26 10.53 6.79
CA ARG A 121 -0.32 11.84 7.46
C ARG A 121 -0.50 12.99 6.48
N ARG A 122 0.20 12.94 5.35
CA ARG A 122 0.24 14.06 4.40
C ARG A 122 -0.96 14.11 3.46
N PHE A 123 -1.47 12.95 3.02
CA PHE A 123 -2.44 12.90 1.92
C PHE A 123 -3.73 12.15 2.26
N ALA A 124 -3.72 11.30 3.26
CA ALA A 124 -4.77 10.31 3.47
C ALA A 124 -5.34 10.29 4.89
N ALA A 125 -5.16 11.35 5.67
CA ALA A 125 -5.77 11.43 7.01
C ALA A 125 -7.30 11.31 6.91
N PRO A 126 -7.95 10.52 7.79
CA PRO A 126 -7.42 9.89 9.00
C PRO A 126 -6.98 8.40 8.82
N ALA A 127 -6.50 7.99 7.66
CA ALA A 127 -6.14 6.60 7.42
C ALA A 127 -4.98 6.11 8.31
N GLU A 128 -5.12 4.89 8.81
CA GLU A 128 -4.07 4.17 9.54
C GLU A 128 -3.21 3.35 8.56
N ALA A 129 -1.89 3.40 8.67
CA ALA A 129 -1.00 2.63 7.82
C ALA A 129 -0.60 1.29 8.47
N ILE A 130 -0.79 0.21 7.73
CA ILE A 130 -0.38 -1.17 8.06
C ILE A 130 0.59 -1.60 6.95
N ALA A 131 1.88 -1.65 7.25
CA ALA A 131 2.90 -1.85 6.23
C ALA A 131 4.09 -2.65 6.78
N THR A 132 5.14 -2.83 5.99
CA THR A 132 6.31 -3.61 6.38
C THR A 132 7.14 -2.85 7.40
N GLU A 133 7.25 -3.39 8.62
CA GLU A 133 8.09 -2.82 9.68
C GLU A 133 9.55 -3.23 9.49
N LEU A 134 10.46 -2.31 9.78
CA LEU A 134 11.89 -2.58 9.84
C LEU A 134 12.34 -2.86 11.28
N GLU A 135 13.36 -3.69 11.41
CA GLU A 135 14.08 -3.80 12.67
C GLU A 135 15.12 -2.69 12.81
N ALA A 136 15.23 -2.17 14.02
CA ALA A 136 16.25 -1.19 14.37
C ALA A 136 16.94 -1.55 15.68
N CYS A 137 18.20 -1.15 15.76
CA CYS A 137 19.03 -1.28 16.95
C CYS A 137 19.84 0.02 17.11
N ASP A 138 19.82 0.59 18.31
CA ASP A 138 20.54 1.83 18.63
C ASP A 138 20.26 3.00 17.66
N GLY A 139 19.00 3.15 17.23
CA GLY A 139 18.55 4.20 16.33
C GLY A 139 19.01 4.02 14.86
N ARG A 140 19.41 2.80 14.49
CA ARG A 140 19.81 2.43 13.13
C ARG A 140 19.08 1.20 12.65
N TRP A 141 18.68 1.18 11.39
CA TRP A 141 18.08 0.01 10.78
C TRP A 141 19.09 -1.13 10.63
N THR A 142 18.66 -2.34 10.97
CA THR A 142 19.46 -3.57 10.80
C THR A 142 19.51 -4.03 9.35
N GLY A 143 18.56 -3.57 8.52
CA GLY A 143 18.34 -4.05 7.17
C GLY A 143 17.41 -5.27 7.11
N ASP A 144 16.91 -5.72 8.25
CA ASP A 144 15.96 -6.81 8.35
C ASP A 144 14.54 -6.26 8.63
N ILE A 145 13.53 -7.05 8.31
CA ILE A 145 12.13 -6.69 8.59
C ILE A 145 11.69 -7.29 9.91
N SER A 146 10.93 -6.52 10.69
CA SER A 146 10.29 -7.00 11.89
C SER A 146 9.04 -7.81 11.51
N GLY A 147 9.12 -9.14 11.69
CA GLY A 147 8.02 -10.04 11.38
C GLY A 147 7.98 -10.46 9.89
N ARG A 148 6.93 -10.08 9.17
CA ARG A 148 6.71 -10.51 7.78
C ARG A 148 6.49 -9.32 6.84
N HIS A 149 6.94 -9.47 5.61
CA HIS A 149 6.65 -8.52 4.54
C HIS A 149 5.14 -8.43 4.30
N MET A 150 4.58 -7.21 4.26
CA MET A 150 3.15 -6.95 4.15
C MET A 150 2.64 -7.14 2.71
N SER A 151 2.65 -8.39 2.23
CA SER A 151 2.24 -8.76 0.88
C SER A 151 1.44 -10.06 0.90
N GLY A 152 0.61 -10.27 -0.10
CA GLY A 152 -0.17 -11.50 -0.26
C GLY A 152 -1.00 -11.83 0.98
N GLU A 153 -0.85 -13.05 1.47
CA GLU A 153 -1.55 -13.55 2.66
C GLU A 153 -1.31 -12.71 3.92
N GLU A 154 -0.15 -12.03 4.05
CA GLU A 154 0.08 -11.21 5.23
C GLU A 154 -0.81 -9.96 5.26
N LYS A 155 -1.14 -9.37 4.09
CA LYS A 155 -2.17 -8.32 4.00
C LYS A 155 -3.52 -8.84 4.51
N ALA A 156 -3.94 -10.03 4.06
CA ALA A 156 -5.19 -10.66 4.51
C ALA A 156 -5.20 -10.94 6.02
N ARG A 157 -4.09 -11.45 6.57
CA ARG A 157 -3.96 -11.68 8.02
C ARG A 157 -4.01 -10.37 8.80
N ALA A 158 -3.37 -9.32 8.29
CA ALA A 158 -3.34 -8.01 8.93
C ALA A 158 -4.75 -7.40 9.03
N ILE A 159 -5.53 -7.41 7.95
CA ILE A 159 -6.89 -6.87 7.99
C ILE A 159 -7.82 -7.71 8.88
N ARG A 160 -7.68 -9.05 8.89
CA ARG A 160 -8.44 -9.91 9.83
C ARG A 160 -8.11 -9.59 11.29
N ARG A 161 -6.82 -9.37 11.62
CA ARG A 161 -6.39 -8.97 12.97
C ARG A 161 -6.99 -7.62 13.38
N VAL A 162 -6.96 -6.64 12.47
CA VAL A 162 -7.53 -5.31 12.72
C VAL A 162 -9.05 -5.40 12.86
N ALA A 163 -9.72 -6.15 11.99
CA ALA A 163 -11.16 -6.35 12.07
C ALA A 163 -11.58 -6.94 13.41
N ALA A 164 -10.90 -8.00 13.87
CA ALA A 164 -11.18 -8.64 15.15
C ALA A 164 -10.99 -7.68 16.34
N ARG A 165 -9.91 -6.87 16.34
CA ARG A 165 -9.62 -5.91 17.42
C ARG A 165 -10.58 -4.71 17.44
N SER A 166 -11.12 -4.35 16.30
CA SER A 166 -11.91 -3.11 16.12
C SER A 166 -13.40 -3.36 15.96
N GLY A 167 -13.84 -4.62 15.97
CA GLY A 167 -15.22 -5.00 15.74
C GLY A 167 -15.71 -4.65 14.32
N LEU A 168 -14.84 -4.80 13.31
CA LEU A 168 -15.21 -4.54 11.92
C LEU A 168 -15.90 -5.76 11.30
N SER A 169 -16.97 -5.52 10.57
CA SER A 169 -17.59 -6.51 9.69
C SER A 169 -16.83 -6.57 8.37
N LEU A 170 -16.04 -7.61 8.16
CA LEU A 170 -15.31 -7.78 6.89
C LEU A 170 -16.26 -7.99 5.71
N TRP A 171 -17.43 -8.58 5.92
CA TRP A 171 -18.44 -8.76 4.89
C TRP A 171 -18.99 -7.44 4.36
N GLU A 172 -19.13 -6.43 5.23
CA GLU A 172 -19.58 -5.08 4.87
C GLU A 172 -18.42 -4.15 4.49
N SER A 173 -17.18 -4.62 4.63
CA SER A 173 -15.97 -3.83 4.40
C SER A 173 -15.51 -3.84 2.96
N TYR A 174 -14.65 -2.87 2.61
CA TYR A 174 -14.15 -2.61 1.27
C TYR A 174 -12.64 -2.87 1.20
N ALA A 175 -12.16 -3.42 0.07
CA ALA A 175 -10.75 -3.48 -0.24
C ALA A 175 -10.47 -3.01 -1.67
N TYR A 176 -9.38 -2.27 -1.83
CA TYR A 176 -8.93 -1.67 -3.08
C TYR A 176 -7.50 -2.14 -3.36
N GLY A 177 -7.27 -2.78 -4.51
CA GLY A 177 -5.96 -3.30 -4.88
C GLY A 177 -5.75 -3.32 -6.39
N ASN A 178 -4.49 -3.28 -6.82
CA ASN A 178 -4.14 -3.19 -8.23
C ASN A 178 -3.38 -4.42 -8.75
N SER A 179 -3.03 -5.37 -7.92
CA SER A 179 -2.18 -6.48 -8.31
C SER A 179 -2.73 -7.85 -7.88
N VAL A 180 -2.22 -8.92 -8.49
CA VAL A 180 -2.57 -10.29 -8.07
C VAL A 180 -2.04 -10.63 -6.66
N THR A 181 -1.07 -9.89 -6.15
CA THR A 181 -0.60 -10.04 -4.77
C THR A 181 -1.60 -9.48 -3.76
N ASP A 182 -2.60 -8.68 -4.21
CA ASP A 182 -3.67 -8.16 -3.37
C ASP A 182 -4.86 -9.11 -3.29
N LEU A 183 -4.90 -10.19 -4.08
CA LEU A 183 -6.01 -11.15 -4.09
C LEU A 183 -6.41 -11.63 -2.69
N PRO A 184 -5.47 -12.06 -1.81
CA PRO A 184 -5.86 -12.52 -0.48
C PRO A 184 -6.52 -11.42 0.37
N MET A 185 -6.09 -10.15 0.20
CA MET A 185 -6.71 -9.00 0.84
C MET A 185 -8.11 -8.73 0.27
N LEU A 186 -8.25 -8.71 -1.05
CA LEU A 186 -9.52 -8.52 -1.74
C LEU A 186 -10.52 -9.61 -1.37
N ASP A 187 -10.10 -10.87 -1.32
CA ASP A 187 -10.95 -12.02 -0.95
C ASP A 187 -11.37 -12.03 0.51
N SER A 188 -10.74 -11.23 1.35
CA SER A 188 -11.06 -11.18 2.78
C SER A 188 -12.25 -10.27 3.11
N VAL A 189 -12.81 -9.53 2.13
CA VAL A 189 -13.89 -8.56 2.34
C VAL A 189 -15.05 -8.79 1.39
N GLY A 190 -16.23 -8.22 1.71
CA GLY A 190 -17.41 -8.34 0.87
C GLY A 190 -17.37 -7.43 -0.37
N HIS A 191 -16.79 -6.21 -0.26
CA HIS A 191 -16.75 -5.26 -1.37
C HIS A 191 -15.34 -5.15 -1.95
N ARG A 192 -15.11 -5.82 -3.06
CA ARG A 192 -13.81 -5.94 -3.73
C ARG A 192 -13.72 -4.99 -4.90
N VAL A 193 -12.69 -4.18 -4.95
CA VAL A 193 -12.47 -3.20 -6.02
C VAL A 193 -11.08 -3.36 -6.62
N ALA A 194 -11.03 -3.76 -7.89
CA ALA A 194 -9.79 -3.82 -8.65
C ALA A 194 -9.49 -2.45 -9.26
N VAL A 195 -8.42 -1.81 -8.81
CA VAL A 195 -7.99 -0.48 -9.25
C VAL A 195 -6.88 -0.63 -10.28
N ASN A 196 -7.00 0.05 -11.43
CA ASN A 196 -6.01 -0.01 -12.51
C ASN A 196 -5.52 -1.44 -12.82
N PRO A 197 -6.42 -2.46 -12.88
CA PRO A 197 -6.00 -3.85 -12.86
C PRO A 197 -5.24 -4.25 -14.12
N PRO A 198 -4.06 -4.90 -13.99
CA PRO A 198 -3.40 -5.56 -15.11
C PRO A 198 -4.27 -6.70 -15.64
N LEU A 199 -3.96 -7.18 -16.83
CA LEU A 199 -4.79 -8.14 -17.56
C LEU A 199 -5.23 -9.35 -16.70
N ARG A 200 -4.32 -9.91 -15.90
CA ARG A 200 -4.60 -11.07 -15.05
C ARG A 200 -5.63 -10.74 -13.96
N LEU A 201 -5.44 -9.66 -13.22
CA LEU A 201 -6.37 -9.23 -12.18
C LEU A 201 -7.73 -8.81 -12.78
N ARG A 202 -7.71 -8.15 -13.95
CA ARG A 202 -8.93 -7.76 -14.68
C ARG A 202 -9.78 -8.97 -15.07
N ARG A 203 -9.14 -10.06 -15.53
CA ARG A 203 -9.86 -11.32 -15.86
C ARG A 203 -10.51 -11.91 -14.61
N ILE A 204 -9.79 -11.98 -13.48
CA ILE A 204 -10.32 -12.46 -12.22
C ILE A 204 -11.48 -11.58 -11.74
N ALA A 205 -11.29 -10.27 -11.70
CA ALA A 205 -12.34 -9.34 -11.28
C ALA A 205 -13.62 -9.50 -12.13
N ARG A 206 -13.46 -9.70 -13.44
CA ARG A 206 -14.60 -9.92 -14.34
C ARG A 206 -15.29 -11.26 -14.09
N SER A 207 -14.54 -12.36 -13.91
CA SER A 207 -15.14 -13.69 -13.65
C SER A 207 -15.86 -13.75 -12.31
N GLU A 208 -15.38 -13.03 -11.30
CA GLU A 208 -15.91 -12.98 -9.95
C GLU A 208 -16.96 -11.86 -9.74
N GLY A 209 -17.25 -11.07 -10.76
CA GLY A 209 -18.22 -9.96 -10.68
C GLY A 209 -17.76 -8.79 -9.78
N TRP A 210 -16.44 -8.60 -9.61
CA TRP A 210 -15.91 -7.51 -8.79
C TRP A 210 -16.02 -6.17 -9.49
N GLN A 211 -16.10 -5.11 -8.71
CA GLN A 211 -15.96 -3.76 -9.24
C GLN A 211 -14.55 -3.53 -9.77
N SER A 212 -14.44 -2.82 -10.89
CA SER A 212 -13.16 -2.37 -11.44
C SER A 212 -13.23 -0.89 -11.78
N CYS A 213 -12.17 -0.15 -11.47
CA CYS A 213 -12.06 1.26 -11.79
C CYS A 213 -10.67 1.61 -12.33
N VAL A 214 -10.60 2.73 -13.03
CA VAL A 214 -9.36 3.30 -13.54
C VAL A 214 -9.17 4.67 -12.90
N TRP A 215 -8.08 4.83 -12.16
CA TRP A 215 -7.66 6.09 -11.58
C TRP A 215 -6.40 6.56 -12.33
N ASN A 216 -6.52 7.61 -13.11
CA ASN A 216 -5.46 8.11 -13.97
C ASN A 216 -5.10 9.59 -13.74
N GLU A 217 -5.99 10.34 -13.12
CA GLU A 217 -5.75 11.75 -12.81
C GLU A 217 -4.97 11.88 -11.50
N ARG A 218 -3.88 12.66 -11.55
CA ARG A 218 -3.05 12.95 -10.37
C ARG A 218 -3.54 14.19 -9.65
N LEU A 219 -3.40 14.21 -8.34
CA LEU A 219 -3.67 15.40 -7.54
C LEU A 219 -2.78 16.55 -8.03
N GLY A 220 -3.38 17.69 -8.35
CA GLY A 220 -2.66 18.87 -8.87
C GLY A 220 -2.51 18.95 -10.40
N SER A 221 -2.93 17.95 -11.17
CA SER A 221 -3.14 18.13 -12.60
C SER A 221 -4.50 18.82 -12.81
N ALA A 222 -4.51 19.98 -13.47
CA ALA A 222 -5.76 20.65 -13.81
C ALA A 222 -6.64 19.71 -14.65
N ALA A 223 -7.71 19.22 -14.06
CA ALA A 223 -8.63 18.29 -14.70
C ALA A 223 -9.52 19.07 -15.68
N VAL A 224 -9.33 18.79 -16.97
CA VAL A 224 -10.39 18.98 -17.96
C VAL A 224 -10.77 17.58 -18.44
N GLY A 225 -11.90 17.05 -18.00
CA GLY A 225 -12.39 15.80 -18.56
C GLY A 225 -13.30 14.99 -17.64
N ARG A 226 -14.57 15.15 -17.88
CA ARG A 226 -15.75 14.33 -17.56
C ARG A 226 -15.56 13.07 -16.71
N GLN A 227 -16.12 13.14 -15.54
CA GLN A 227 -16.50 12.00 -14.70
C GLN A 227 -17.78 11.36 -15.31
N GLU A 228 -17.67 10.17 -15.87
CA GLU A 228 -18.83 9.27 -15.97
C GLU A 228 -18.83 8.37 -14.75
N LEU A 229 -19.51 8.82 -13.72
CA LEU A 229 -19.98 7.97 -12.64
C LEU A 229 -21.34 7.45 -13.06
N SER A 230 -21.41 6.21 -13.53
CA SER A 230 -22.68 5.50 -13.58
C SER A 230 -23.06 5.09 -12.16
N PRO A 231 -24.16 5.57 -11.60
CA PRO A 231 -24.71 5.06 -10.36
C PRO A 231 -25.34 3.70 -10.66
N GLY A 232 -24.69 2.61 -10.20
CA GLY A 232 -25.35 1.32 -10.12
C GLY A 232 -26.47 1.42 -9.08
N GLU A 233 -27.70 1.32 -9.55
CA GLU A 233 -28.91 1.30 -8.76
C GLU A 233 -28.87 0.22 -7.69
N ALA A 234 -29.16 0.64 -6.47
CA ALA A 234 -29.56 -0.27 -5.41
C ALA A 234 -30.91 -0.92 -5.77
N ARG A 235 -30.95 -2.22 -5.82
CA ARG A 235 -32.10 -3.06 -5.51
C ARG A 235 -31.67 -4.26 -4.70
#